data_3acf6aa3731d93f37281cddf52f27cd4
#
_entry.id   3acf6aa3731d93f37281cddf52f27cd4
#
_cell.length_a   1.000
_cell.length_b   1.000
_cell.length_c   1.000
_cell.angle_alpha   90.00
_cell.angle_beta   90.00
_cell.angle_gamma   90.00
#
_symmetry.space_group_name_H-M   'P 1'
#
loop_
_entity.id
_entity.type
_entity.pdbx_description
1 polymer ?
#
loop_
_entity_poly.entity_id
_entity_poly.type
_entity_poly.pdbx_seq_one_letter_code
_entity_poly.pdbx_strand_id
1 'polypeptide(L)'
;APAVNLELSDKDKLTYSKIKVDKKMHDDYRSNYLRRFGRLVDAEKVTSDEALSLTLDNGEMNVADAYVGLISMDEADRKPFIGKKVGDKMKVNINELYKNPAQRAACLQVKENELEGVNPEFELEITKIRKFAEPELNEEFFKMAFPAGNVKTAEEFEAFVDAEISKELRRESDYLFTLQLRDFLLKKAGLTMPVEFLKRWLYVINEGKFTKEEIEKDFDAFVKLFTWNYLQKYFIKQDNLTVTPEEATAEAKALAQAQFAQYGLPTAPEDMLANYAKKILEDREQGQKIYEKLYEMKVVEDVKSKIKVTEKAVSAEEFAKLAKEI
;
A
#
# COMPACT_ATOMS: atom_id res chain seq x y z
N ALA A 1 32.12 17.57 -17.70
CA ALA A 1 31.19 17.60 -16.61
C ALA A 1 31.51 18.81 -15.74
N PRO A 2 30.54 19.54 -15.23
CA PRO A 2 30.77 20.69 -14.35
C PRO A 2 31.48 20.24 -13.06
N ALA A 3 32.40 21.06 -12.55
CA ALA A 3 33.02 20.80 -11.26
C ALA A 3 31.98 20.97 -10.14
N VAL A 4 31.90 20.00 -9.23
CA VAL A 4 31.07 20.10 -8.03
C VAL A 4 31.92 20.72 -6.94
N ASN A 5 31.47 21.88 -6.43
CA ASN A 5 32.05 22.52 -5.27
C ASN A 5 30.96 22.69 -4.23
N LEU A 6 30.71 21.64 -3.45
CA LEU A 6 29.62 21.56 -2.50
C LEU A 6 30.16 21.26 -1.11
N GLU A 7 30.11 22.24 -0.23
CA GLU A 7 30.46 22.10 1.18
C GLU A 7 29.18 22.00 2.01
N LEU A 8 29.07 20.95 2.80
CA LEU A 8 27.98 20.73 3.75
C LEU A 8 28.44 21.01 5.18
N SER A 9 27.56 21.59 5.98
CA SER A 9 27.84 21.91 7.38
C SER A 9 26.56 21.91 8.22
N ASP A 10 26.69 22.07 9.53
CA ASP A 10 25.59 22.23 10.49
C ASP A 10 24.75 23.51 10.29
N LYS A 11 25.21 24.44 9.43
CA LYS A 11 24.41 25.60 8.99
C LYS A 11 23.33 25.21 8.00
N ASP A 12 23.51 24.11 7.29
CA ASP A 12 22.52 23.51 6.40
C ASP A 12 21.47 22.80 7.26
N LYS A 13 20.21 23.19 7.09
CA LYS A 13 19.13 22.71 7.94
C LYS A 13 18.03 22.09 7.09
N LEU A 14 17.62 20.89 7.46
CA LEU A 14 16.44 20.24 6.90
C LEU A 14 15.56 19.69 8.03
N THR A 15 14.26 19.62 7.75
CA THR A 15 13.29 19.08 8.69
C THR A 15 12.89 17.67 8.27
N TYR A 16 13.07 16.70 9.17
CA TYR A 16 12.51 15.36 9.01
C TYR A 16 11.10 15.34 9.58
N SER A 17 10.10 15.19 8.71
CA SER A 17 8.69 15.16 9.10
C SER A 17 8.29 13.74 9.50
N LYS A 18 8.14 13.49 10.80
CA LYS A 18 7.73 12.21 11.37
C LYS A 18 6.21 12.17 11.54
N ILE A 19 5.54 11.28 10.83
CA ILE A 19 4.10 11.12 10.95
C ILE A 19 3.76 10.50 12.31
N LYS A 20 2.81 11.10 13.03
CA LYS A 20 2.29 10.56 14.28
C LYS A 20 1.26 9.48 14.00
N VAL A 21 1.38 8.34 14.69
CA VAL A 21 0.29 7.36 14.76
C VAL A 21 -0.85 7.97 15.54
N ASP A 22 -2.03 8.03 14.95
CA ASP A 22 -3.24 8.45 15.63
C ASP A 22 -4.11 7.24 16.00
N LYS A 23 -5.11 7.48 16.87
CA LYS A 23 -6.00 6.42 17.32
C LYS A 23 -6.76 5.74 16.18
N LYS A 24 -7.16 6.50 15.17
CA LYS A 24 -7.90 5.97 14.02
C LYS A 24 -7.03 5.00 13.21
N MET A 25 -5.79 5.38 12.92
CA MET A 25 -4.83 4.51 12.22
C MET A 25 -4.62 3.20 12.98
N HIS A 26 -4.47 3.30 14.32
CA HIS A 26 -4.30 2.14 15.18
C HIS A 26 -5.54 1.23 15.12
N ASP A 27 -6.74 1.78 15.35
CA ASP A 27 -7.99 1.03 15.36
C ASP A 27 -8.28 0.39 13.99
N ASP A 28 -8.05 1.12 12.89
CA ASP A 28 -8.22 0.63 11.52
C ASP A 28 -7.25 -0.53 11.19
N TYR A 29 -5.98 -0.39 11.53
CA TYR A 29 -4.98 -1.45 11.31
C TYR A 29 -5.30 -2.69 12.14
N ARG A 30 -5.57 -2.50 13.43
CA ARG A 30 -5.97 -3.55 14.37
C ARG A 30 -7.18 -4.33 13.85
N SER A 31 -8.25 -3.64 13.49
CA SER A 31 -9.47 -4.24 12.97
C SER A 31 -9.22 -5.01 11.66
N ASN A 32 -8.47 -4.42 10.73
CA ASN A 32 -8.10 -5.08 9.47
C ASN A 32 -7.23 -6.33 9.69
N TYR A 33 -6.32 -6.30 10.68
CA TYR A 33 -5.52 -7.45 11.03
C TYR A 33 -6.38 -8.57 11.62
N LEU A 34 -7.24 -8.26 12.59
CA LEU A 34 -8.12 -9.22 13.25
C LEU A 34 -9.15 -9.85 12.29
N ARG A 35 -9.61 -9.09 11.29
CA ARG A 35 -10.54 -9.61 10.26
C ARG A 35 -10.01 -10.83 9.52
N ARG A 36 -8.70 -11.00 9.40
CA ARG A 36 -8.07 -12.16 8.74
C ARG A 36 -8.28 -13.45 9.51
N PHE A 37 -8.51 -13.37 10.82
CA PHE A 37 -8.63 -14.49 11.75
C PHE A 37 -10.04 -14.62 12.35
N GLY A 38 -10.93 -13.71 11.99
CA GLY A 38 -12.32 -13.75 12.45
C GLY A 38 -13.15 -14.80 11.72
N ARG A 39 -14.34 -15.03 12.24
CA ARG A 39 -15.30 -16.00 11.70
C ARG A 39 -16.70 -15.44 11.66
N LEU A 40 -17.51 -15.98 10.77
CA LEU A 40 -18.93 -15.69 10.76
C LEU A 40 -19.61 -16.52 11.85
N VAL A 41 -20.33 -15.86 12.76
CA VAL A 41 -21.14 -16.46 13.80
C VAL A 41 -22.61 -16.10 13.61
N ASP A 42 -23.50 -16.97 14.06
CA ASP A 42 -24.93 -16.71 13.97
C ASP A 42 -25.32 -15.50 14.86
N ALA A 43 -26.25 -14.71 14.37
CA ALA A 43 -26.80 -13.54 15.07
C ALA A 43 -28.32 -13.60 15.10
N GLU A 44 -28.93 -13.06 16.16
CA GLU A 44 -30.40 -13.09 16.32
C GLU A 44 -31.09 -12.01 15.50
N LYS A 45 -30.41 -10.88 15.26
CA LYS A 45 -30.97 -9.73 14.52
C LYS A 45 -29.88 -9.01 13.72
N VAL A 46 -30.32 -8.30 12.71
CA VAL A 46 -29.47 -7.39 11.92
C VAL A 46 -29.22 -6.11 12.70
N THR A 47 -27.95 -5.73 12.84
CA THR A 47 -27.53 -4.51 13.54
C THR A 47 -26.79 -3.52 12.64
N SER A 48 -26.01 -3.98 11.66
CA SER A 48 -25.23 -3.11 10.77
C SER A 48 -24.90 -3.72 9.43
N ASP A 49 -23.95 -4.65 9.38
CA ASP A 49 -23.25 -5.13 8.17
C ASP A 49 -23.21 -6.66 8.07
N GLU A 50 -24.16 -7.31 8.70
CA GLU A 50 -24.28 -8.76 8.71
C GLU A 50 -24.44 -9.35 7.30
N ALA A 51 -24.12 -10.64 7.18
CA ALA A 51 -24.42 -11.46 6.02
C ALA A 51 -25.72 -12.23 6.25
N LEU A 52 -26.63 -12.14 5.28
CA LEU A 52 -27.94 -12.76 5.35
C LEU A 52 -28.03 -13.94 4.36
N SER A 53 -28.60 -15.05 4.79
CA SER A 53 -29.19 -16.04 3.89
C SER A 53 -30.69 -15.79 3.84
N LEU A 54 -31.24 -15.85 2.64
CA LEU A 54 -32.64 -15.46 2.36
C LEU A 54 -33.30 -16.52 1.49
N THR A 55 -34.61 -16.61 1.60
CA THR A 55 -35.45 -17.15 0.53
C THR A 55 -36.10 -16.00 -0.22
N LEU A 56 -36.08 -16.05 -1.54
CA LEU A 56 -36.74 -15.07 -2.42
C LEU A 56 -37.80 -15.79 -3.25
N ASP A 57 -39.04 -15.27 -3.24
CA ASP A 57 -40.16 -15.83 -4.00
C ASP A 57 -40.95 -14.70 -4.69
N ASN A 58 -41.14 -14.81 -6.01
CA ASN A 58 -41.99 -13.87 -6.77
C ASN A 58 -43.20 -14.58 -7.44
N GLY A 59 -43.50 -15.83 -7.05
CA GLY A 59 -44.55 -16.65 -7.60
C GLY A 59 -44.18 -17.40 -8.90
N GLU A 60 -43.15 -16.96 -9.60
CA GLU A 60 -42.59 -17.61 -10.79
C GLU A 60 -41.23 -18.23 -10.53
N MET A 61 -40.46 -17.62 -9.65
CA MET A 61 -39.13 -18.07 -9.27
C MET A 61 -39.04 -18.14 -7.74
N ASN A 62 -38.46 -19.24 -7.25
CA ASN A 62 -38.10 -19.41 -5.84
C ASN A 62 -36.61 -19.68 -5.72
N VAL A 63 -35.90 -18.84 -4.94
CA VAL A 63 -34.46 -18.95 -4.69
C VAL A 63 -34.26 -19.24 -3.22
N ALA A 64 -33.85 -20.46 -2.91
CA ALA A 64 -33.42 -20.82 -1.57
C ALA A 64 -31.94 -20.43 -1.36
N ASP A 65 -31.57 -20.05 -0.12
CA ASP A 65 -30.22 -19.69 0.26
C ASP A 65 -29.57 -18.56 -0.60
N ALA A 66 -30.39 -17.60 -1.06
CA ALA A 66 -29.88 -16.40 -1.63
C ALA A 66 -28.98 -15.68 -0.59
N TYR A 67 -27.82 -15.18 -1.04
CA TYR A 67 -26.88 -14.50 -0.17
C TYR A 67 -26.94 -12.99 -0.35
N VAL A 68 -27.02 -12.26 0.75
CA VAL A 68 -26.95 -10.81 0.80
C VAL A 68 -25.95 -10.36 1.85
N GLY A 69 -24.85 -9.75 1.42
CA GLY A 69 -23.85 -9.15 2.31
C GLY A 69 -24.12 -7.68 2.52
N LEU A 70 -24.66 -7.29 3.66
CA LEU A 70 -25.01 -5.90 3.94
C LEU A 70 -23.79 -4.98 3.97
N ILE A 71 -22.60 -5.50 4.26
CA ILE A 71 -21.34 -4.74 4.24
C ILE A 71 -21.02 -4.09 2.88
N SER A 72 -21.48 -4.70 1.80
CA SER A 72 -21.26 -4.20 0.44
C SER A 72 -22.34 -3.23 -0.06
N MET A 73 -23.36 -2.97 0.76
CA MET A 73 -24.47 -2.07 0.43
C MET A 73 -24.25 -0.66 0.98
N ASP A 74 -24.81 0.33 0.29
CA ASP A 74 -24.88 1.69 0.80
C ASP A 74 -25.78 1.74 2.06
N GLU A 75 -25.57 2.72 2.91
CA GLU A 75 -26.32 2.88 4.17
C GLU A 75 -27.85 2.95 3.96
N ALA A 76 -28.28 3.63 2.89
CA ALA A 76 -29.69 3.74 2.52
C ALA A 76 -30.30 2.38 2.18
N ASP A 77 -29.57 1.53 1.45
CA ASP A 77 -30.04 0.22 0.99
C ASP A 77 -30.03 -0.81 2.14
N ARG A 78 -29.16 -0.65 3.15
CA ARG A 78 -29.13 -1.47 4.38
C ARG A 78 -30.26 -1.17 5.36
N LYS A 79 -30.73 0.08 5.39
CA LYS A 79 -31.67 0.57 6.39
C LYS A 79 -32.93 -0.29 6.55
N PRO A 80 -33.56 -0.84 5.49
CA PRO A 80 -34.74 -1.70 5.63
C PRO A 80 -34.50 -3.02 6.38
N PHE A 81 -33.23 -3.48 6.41
CA PHE A 81 -32.85 -4.73 7.08
C PHE A 81 -32.53 -4.55 8.56
N ILE A 82 -32.18 -3.32 8.98
CA ILE A 82 -31.77 -3.06 10.36
C ILE A 82 -32.92 -3.40 11.34
N GLY A 83 -32.59 -4.18 12.38
CA GLY A 83 -33.51 -4.65 13.39
C GLY A 83 -34.30 -5.92 13.03
N LYS A 84 -34.22 -6.38 11.76
CA LYS A 84 -34.87 -7.62 11.32
C LYS A 84 -34.26 -8.84 11.96
N LYS A 85 -35.06 -9.90 12.10
CA LYS A 85 -34.70 -11.20 12.71
C LYS A 85 -34.87 -12.34 11.72
N VAL A 86 -34.34 -13.49 12.07
CA VAL A 86 -34.60 -14.72 11.35
C VAL A 86 -36.12 -15.01 11.37
N GLY A 87 -36.68 -15.34 10.19
CA GLY A 87 -38.11 -15.55 9.96
C GLY A 87 -38.87 -14.28 9.55
N ASP A 88 -38.27 -13.08 9.64
CA ASP A 88 -38.93 -11.87 9.17
C ASP A 88 -39.03 -11.87 7.65
N LYS A 89 -40.21 -11.40 7.17
CA LYS A 89 -40.52 -11.26 5.76
C LYS A 89 -40.64 -9.80 5.37
N MET A 90 -40.27 -9.51 4.11
CA MET A 90 -40.46 -8.19 3.51
C MET A 90 -40.54 -8.28 2.00
N LYS A 91 -41.19 -7.30 1.38
CA LYS A 91 -41.18 -7.16 -0.07
C LYS A 91 -39.96 -6.33 -0.51
N VAL A 92 -39.28 -6.78 -1.53
CA VAL A 92 -38.13 -6.10 -2.08
C VAL A 92 -38.18 -6.10 -3.60
N ASN A 93 -37.74 -5.01 -4.21
CA ASN A 93 -37.45 -4.96 -5.63
C ASN A 93 -35.97 -5.28 -5.84
N ILE A 94 -35.68 -6.38 -6.53
CA ILE A 94 -34.30 -6.86 -6.71
C ILE A 94 -33.42 -5.86 -7.50
N ASN A 95 -34.05 -5.03 -8.36
CA ASN A 95 -33.34 -4.01 -9.12
C ASN A 95 -32.92 -2.81 -8.25
N GLU A 96 -33.65 -2.55 -7.17
CA GLU A 96 -33.33 -1.53 -6.18
C GLU A 96 -32.31 -2.07 -5.18
N LEU A 97 -32.46 -3.34 -4.80
CA LEU A 97 -31.55 -4.01 -3.87
C LEU A 97 -30.13 -4.09 -4.42
N TYR A 98 -29.99 -4.38 -5.72
CA TYR A 98 -28.72 -4.42 -6.42
C TYR A 98 -28.79 -3.69 -7.76
N LYS A 99 -28.13 -2.55 -7.88
CA LYS A 99 -28.04 -1.77 -9.12
C LYS A 99 -27.19 -2.48 -10.19
N ASN A 100 -26.22 -3.31 -9.77
CA ASN A 100 -25.33 -4.05 -10.66
C ASN A 100 -25.97 -5.36 -11.14
N PRO A 101 -26.10 -5.61 -12.46
CA PRO A 101 -26.68 -6.84 -13.01
C PRO A 101 -25.99 -8.12 -12.53
N ALA A 102 -24.65 -8.12 -12.42
CA ALA A 102 -23.90 -9.29 -11.98
C ALA A 102 -24.22 -9.66 -10.51
N GLN A 103 -24.43 -8.65 -9.65
CA GLN A 103 -24.84 -8.89 -8.26
C GLN A 103 -26.28 -9.42 -8.16
N ARG A 104 -27.20 -8.92 -9.02
CA ARG A 104 -28.57 -9.46 -9.11
C ARG A 104 -28.56 -10.91 -9.56
N ALA A 105 -27.82 -11.22 -10.62
CA ALA A 105 -27.68 -12.58 -11.13
C ALA A 105 -27.12 -13.53 -10.07
N ALA A 106 -26.10 -13.11 -9.36
CA ALA A 106 -25.51 -13.90 -8.27
C ALA A 106 -26.51 -14.12 -7.12
N CYS A 107 -27.28 -13.08 -6.71
CA CYS A 107 -28.29 -13.18 -5.68
C CYS A 107 -29.43 -14.12 -6.07
N LEU A 108 -29.88 -14.03 -7.31
CA LEU A 108 -30.94 -14.90 -7.86
C LEU A 108 -30.42 -16.26 -8.34
N GLN A 109 -29.12 -16.52 -8.26
CA GLN A 109 -28.47 -17.76 -8.70
C GLN A 109 -28.72 -18.10 -10.17
N VAL A 110 -28.79 -17.08 -11.02
CA VAL A 110 -28.99 -17.19 -12.49
C VAL A 110 -27.84 -16.54 -13.24
N LYS A 111 -27.81 -16.68 -14.57
CA LYS A 111 -26.85 -15.93 -15.41
C LYS A 111 -27.39 -14.54 -15.70
N GLU A 112 -26.50 -13.58 -15.99
CA GLU A 112 -26.90 -12.20 -16.28
C GLU A 112 -27.90 -12.09 -17.47
N ASN A 113 -27.75 -12.93 -18.51
CA ASN A 113 -28.64 -12.97 -19.64
C ASN A 113 -30.02 -13.56 -19.34
N GLU A 114 -30.21 -14.18 -18.19
CA GLU A 114 -31.48 -14.74 -17.69
C GLU A 114 -32.26 -13.76 -16.84
N LEU A 115 -31.69 -12.58 -16.52
CA LEU A 115 -32.37 -11.52 -15.79
C LEU A 115 -33.48 -10.81 -16.60
N GLU A 116 -33.39 -10.88 -17.93
CA GLU A 116 -34.35 -10.25 -18.80
C GLU A 116 -35.71 -10.98 -18.71
N GLY A 117 -36.75 -10.24 -18.32
CA GLY A 117 -38.08 -10.78 -18.08
C GLY A 117 -38.39 -11.32 -16.69
N VAL A 118 -37.42 -11.32 -15.77
CA VAL A 118 -37.68 -11.69 -14.37
C VAL A 118 -38.52 -10.61 -13.70
N ASN A 119 -39.66 -11.01 -13.12
CA ASN A 119 -40.44 -10.11 -12.26
C ASN A 119 -39.58 -9.66 -11.08
N PRO A 120 -39.27 -8.36 -10.94
CA PRO A 120 -38.32 -7.88 -9.92
C PRO A 120 -38.86 -7.84 -8.48
N GLU A 121 -40.16 -7.98 -8.30
CA GLU A 121 -40.83 -7.90 -6.98
C GLU A 121 -40.80 -9.27 -6.30
N PHE A 122 -40.02 -9.39 -5.24
CA PHE A 122 -39.87 -10.62 -4.46
C PHE A 122 -40.41 -10.44 -3.05
N GLU A 123 -41.02 -11.48 -2.50
CA GLU A 123 -41.15 -11.67 -1.06
C GLU A 123 -39.84 -12.30 -0.57
N LEU A 124 -39.18 -11.62 0.35
CA LEU A 124 -37.93 -12.05 0.98
C LEU A 124 -38.24 -12.56 2.38
N GLU A 125 -37.68 -13.74 2.74
CA GLU A 125 -37.67 -14.24 4.11
C GLU A 125 -36.22 -14.45 4.57
N ILE A 126 -35.87 -13.90 5.74
CA ILE A 126 -34.55 -14.06 6.34
C ILE A 126 -34.46 -15.44 6.98
N THR A 127 -33.63 -16.33 6.43
CA THR A 127 -33.43 -17.69 6.94
C THR A 127 -32.27 -17.80 7.91
N LYS A 128 -31.24 -16.96 7.73
CA LYS A 128 -30.06 -16.94 8.60
C LYS A 128 -29.44 -15.54 8.62
N ILE A 129 -28.96 -15.14 9.80
CA ILE A 129 -28.20 -13.91 10.01
C ILE A 129 -26.85 -14.31 10.57
N ARG A 130 -25.77 -13.88 9.92
CA ARG A 130 -24.39 -14.12 10.38
C ARG A 130 -23.67 -12.79 10.48
N LYS A 131 -23.05 -12.58 11.63
CA LYS A 131 -22.16 -11.43 11.84
C LYS A 131 -20.72 -11.90 11.84
N PHE A 132 -19.85 -11.01 11.41
CA PHE A 132 -18.42 -11.20 11.57
C PHE A 132 -18.07 -11.00 13.05
N ALA A 133 -17.44 -11.99 13.65
CA ALA A 133 -16.91 -11.90 15.01
C ALA A 133 -15.38 -11.83 14.94
N GLU A 134 -14.82 -10.79 15.52
CA GLU A 134 -13.37 -10.72 15.72
C GLU A 134 -12.92 -11.90 16.60
N PRO A 135 -11.71 -12.42 16.41
CA PRO A 135 -11.17 -13.47 17.27
C PRO A 135 -10.95 -12.90 18.68
N GLU A 136 -11.14 -13.73 19.69
CA GLU A 136 -10.67 -13.40 21.04
C GLU A 136 -9.15 -13.43 21.07
N LEU A 137 -8.52 -12.44 21.73
CA LEU A 137 -7.07 -12.37 21.89
C LEU A 137 -6.61 -13.37 22.96
N ASN A 138 -6.71 -14.67 22.63
CA ASN A 138 -6.36 -15.78 23.47
C ASN A 138 -5.15 -16.56 22.92
N GLU A 139 -4.70 -17.57 23.64
CA GLU A 139 -3.53 -18.36 23.26
C GLU A 139 -3.66 -19.02 21.89
N GLU A 140 -4.87 -19.46 21.51
CA GLU A 140 -5.15 -20.08 20.21
C GLU A 140 -4.95 -19.07 19.07
N PHE A 141 -5.49 -17.85 19.23
CA PHE A 141 -5.29 -16.77 18.29
C PHE A 141 -3.80 -16.45 18.11
N PHE A 142 -3.06 -16.27 19.22
CA PHE A 142 -1.63 -15.92 19.12
C PHE A 142 -0.80 -17.01 18.47
N LYS A 143 -1.09 -18.29 18.72
CA LYS A 143 -0.41 -19.40 18.04
C LYS A 143 -0.67 -19.41 16.54
N MET A 144 -1.91 -19.10 16.14
CA MET A 144 -2.29 -19.06 14.73
C MET A 144 -1.74 -17.83 14.01
N ALA A 145 -1.88 -16.65 14.60
CA ALA A 145 -1.49 -15.37 14.00
C ALA A 145 0.03 -15.14 14.06
N PHE A 146 0.70 -15.68 15.08
CA PHE A 146 2.13 -15.49 15.34
C PHE A 146 2.84 -16.83 15.59
N PRO A 147 2.97 -17.68 14.56
CA PRO A 147 3.56 -19.03 14.73
C PRO A 147 5.02 -19.00 15.20
N ALA A 148 5.74 -17.88 14.99
CA ALA A 148 7.09 -17.66 15.52
C ALA A 148 7.12 -17.40 17.03
N GLY A 149 5.96 -17.19 17.68
CA GLY A 149 5.85 -17.00 19.12
C GLY A 149 6.39 -15.66 19.66
N ASN A 150 6.49 -14.68 18.77
CA ASN A 150 6.98 -13.33 19.11
C ASN A 150 5.91 -12.41 19.70
N VAL A 151 4.61 -12.79 19.64
CA VAL A 151 3.48 -12.11 20.25
C VAL A 151 2.61 -13.17 20.94
N LYS A 152 2.32 -12.98 22.23
CA LYS A 152 1.61 -13.97 23.07
C LYS A 152 0.55 -13.36 23.97
N THR A 153 0.51 -12.04 24.12
CA THR A 153 -0.45 -11.31 24.95
C THR A 153 -1.12 -10.19 24.18
N ALA A 154 -2.23 -9.70 24.69
CA ALA A 154 -2.93 -8.57 24.11
C ALA A 154 -2.07 -7.31 24.08
N GLU A 155 -1.29 -7.06 25.12
CA GLU A 155 -0.37 -5.92 25.21
C GLU A 155 0.74 -6.01 24.15
N GLU A 156 1.32 -7.20 23.95
CA GLU A 156 2.31 -7.44 22.91
C GLU A 156 1.70 -7.27 21.51
N PHE A 157 0.41 -7.62 21.32
CA PHE A 157 -0.30 -7.43 20.06
C PHE A 157 -0.52 -5.93 19.77
N GLU A 158 -0.96 -5.14 20.75
CA GLU A 158 -1.10 -3.68 20.54
C GLU A 158 0.26 -3.02 20.24
N ALA A 159 1.32 -3.44 20.93
CA ALA A 159 2.69 -2.99 20.61
C ALA A 159 3.15 -3.40 19.20
N PHE A 160 2.77 -4.60 18.73
CA PHE A 160 3.02 -5.05 17.37
C PHE A 160 2.29 -4.16 16.36
N VAL A 161 1.00 -3.85 16.60
CA VAL A 161 0.20 -2.95 15.73
C VAL A 161 0.87 -1.59 15.62
N ASP A 162 1.26 -0.98 16.74
CA ASP A 162 1.95 0.31 16.75
C ASP A 162 3.30 0.27 16.01
N ALA A 163 4.05 -0.82 16.18
CA ALA A 163 5.34 -1.00 15.51
C ALA A 163 5.19 -1.12 13.99
N GLU A 164 4.21 -1.89 13.51
CA GLU A 164 3.97 -2.05 12.07
C GLU A 164 3.49 -0.75 11.41
N ILE A 165 2.55 -0.03 12.05
CA ILE A 165 2.11 1.29 11.56
C ILE A 165 3.30 2.25 11.52
N SER A 166 4.08 2.31 12.61
CA SER A 166 5.25 3.19 12.69
C SER A 166 6.28 2.88 11.61
N LYS A 167 6.45 1.61 11.25
CA LYS A 167 7.35 1.17 10.19
C LYS A 167 6.89 1.62 8.80
N GLU A 168 5.58 1.55 8.52
CA GLU A 168 5.02 2.07 7.27
C GLU A 168 5.15 3.58 7.18
N LEU A 169 4.73 4.30 8.21
CA LEU A 169 4.82 5.76 8.26
C LEU A 169 6.27 6.28 8.20
N ARG A 170 7.21 5.52 8.76
CA ARG A 170 8.63 5.85 8.64
C ARG A 170 9.12 5.77 7.20
N ARG A 171 8.69 4.78 6.43
CA ARG A 171 9.05 4.67 5.00
C ARG A 171 8.59 5.89 4.22
N GLU A 172 7.37 6.36 4.46
CA GLU A 172 6.86 7.58 3.83
C GLU A 172 7.65 8.82 4.26
N SER A 173 7.96 8.93 5.56
CA SER A 173 8.78 10.02 6.10
C SER A 173 10.19 10.02 5.52
N ASP A 174 10.83 8.86 5.40
CA ASP A 174 12.15 8.70 4.79
C ASP A 174 12.13 9.06 3.30
N TYR A 175 11.08 8.66 2.58
CA TYR A 175 10.91 9.00 1.17
C TYR A 175 10.75 10.51 0.95
N LEU A 176 9.86 11.15 1.71
CA LEU A 176 9.67 12.61 1.65
C LEU A 176 10.97 13.35 1.97
N PHE A 177 11.67 12.92 3.03
CA PHE A 177 12.94 13.52 3.40
C PHE A 177 13.99 13.37 2.30
N THR A 178 14.06 12.22 1.64
CA THR A 178 14.97 11.97 0.51
C THR A 178 14.69 12.94 -0.64
N LEU A 179 13.42 13.19 -0.97
CA LEU A 179 13.04 14.15 -2.00
C LEU A 179 13.43 15.57 -1.61
N GLN A 180 13.19 15.98 -0.36
CA GLN A 180 13.58 17.30 0.16
C GLN A 180 15.10 17.49 0.16
N LEU A 181 15.84 16.46 0.58
CA LEU A 181 17.30 16.47 0.58
C LEU A 181 17.86 16.60 -0.83
N ARG A 182 17.29 15.85 -1.78
CA ARG A 182 17.65 15.93 -3.20
C ARG A 182 17.43 17.34 -3.75
N ASP A 183 16.27 17.93 -3.52
CA ASP A 183 15.95 19.29 -3.97
C ASP A 183 16.88 20.32 -3.34
N PHE A 184 17.18 20.17 -2.04
CA PHE A 184 18.14 21.02 -1.34
C PHE A 184 19.53 20.92 -1.95
N LEU A 185 20.04 19.71 -2.22
CA LEU A 185 21.36 19.51 -2.79
C LEU A 185 21.46 20.03 -4.24
N LEU A 186 20.42 19.81 -5.04
CA LEU A 186 20.35 20.34 -6.40
C LEU A 186 20.43 21.88 -6.41
N LYS A 187 19.68 22.55 -5.53
CA LYS A 187 19.70 24.01 -5.38
C LYS A 187 21.05 24.51 -4.87
N LYS A 188 21.60 23.87 -3.85
CA LYS A 188 22.88 24.26 -3.24
C LYS A 188 24.06 24.06 -4.16
N ALA A 189 24.07 22.96 -4.93
CA ALA A 189 25.13 22.69 -5.90
C ALA A 189 25.14 23.69 -7.08
N GLY A 190 23.99 24.24 -7.46
CA GLY A 190 23.85 25.26 -8.51
C GLY A 190 24.47 24.85 -9.84
N LEU A 191 24.48 23.56 -10.17
CA LEU A 191 25.15 23.03 -11.35
C LEU A 191 24.40 23.43 -12.63
N THR A 192 25.11 24.05 -13.55
CA THR A 192 24.59 24.34 -14.88
C THR A 192 24.92 23.21 -15.83
N MET A 193 23.93 22.49 -16.30
CA MET A 193 24.08 21.42 -17.27
C MET A 193 24.10 21.95 -18.71
N PRO A 194 24.86 21.34 -19.62
CA PRO A 194 24.91 21.76 -21.03
C PRO A 194 23.64 21.30 -21.76
N VAL A 195 22.58 22.12 -21.67
CA VAL A 195 21.22 21.82 -22.14
C VAL A 195 21.19 21.36 -23.60
N GLU A 196 21.77 22.13 -24.51
CA GLU A 196 21.75 21.84 -25.94
C GLU A 196 22.49 20.53 -26.29
N PHE A 197 23.57 20.27 -25.56
CA PHE A 197 24.29 19.00 -25.72
C PHE A 197 23.44 17.83 -25.21
N LEU A 198 22.80 17.95 -24.05
CA LEU A 198 22.00 16.88 -23.47
C LEU A 198 20.75 16.57 -24.31
N LYS A 199 20.05 17.58 -24.84
CA LYS A 199 18.91 17.37 -25.74
C LYS A 199 19.32 16.61 -27.00
N ARG A 200 20.42 17.03 -27.64
CA ARG A 200 20.95 16.33 -28.81
C ARG A 200 21.42 14.92 -28.48
N TRP A 201 22.08 14.73 -27.34
CA TRP A 201 22.54 13.44 -26.88
C TRP A 201 21.38 12.48 -26.64
N LEU A 202 20.31 12.93 -25.97
CA LEU A 202 19.10 12.15 -25.75
C LEU A 202 18.45 11.69 -27.06
N TYR A 203 18.36 12.59 -28.03
CA TYR A 203 17.81 12.26 -29.33
C TYR A 203 18.64 11.16 -30.05
N VAL A 204 19.94 11.28 -29.99
CA VAL A 204 20.86 10.31 -30.67
C VAL A 204 20.87 8.97 -29.95
N ILE A 205 20.98 8.93 -28.61
CA ILE A 205 21.09 7.68 -27.86
C ILE A 205 19.78 6.86 -27.90
N ASN A 206 18.64 7.51 -28.06
CA ASN A 206 17.37 6.84 -28.22
C ASN A 206 17.04 6.46 -29.70
N GLU A 207 18.00 6.63 -30.59
CA GLU A 207 17.85 6.24 -32.00
C GLU A 207 16.58 6.81 -32.68
N GLY A 208 16.15 8.00 -32.24
CA GLY A 208 14.95 8.66 -32.73
C GLY A 208 13.62 8.06 -32.25
N LYS A 209 13.64 7.20 -31.23
CA LYS A 209 12.38 6.65 -30.62
C LYS A 209 11.50 7.72 -29.99
N PHE A 210 12.12 8.83 -29.56
CA PHE A 210 11.44 9.99 -29.03
C PHE A 210 11.61 11.18 -29.98
N THR A 211 10.53 11.91 -30.21
CA THR A 211 10.57 13.16 -31.00
C THR A 211 11.29 14.25 -30.21
N LYS A 212 11.69 15.32 -30.89
CA LYS A 212 12.29 16.47 -30.23
C LYS A 212 11.31 17.15 -29.27
N GLU A 213 10.02 17.17 -29.64
CA GLU A 213 8.94 17.74 -28.84
C GLU A 213 8.71 16.95 -27.55
N GLU A 214 8.75 15.63 -27.60
CA GLU A 214 8.65 14.77 -26.41
C GLU A 214 9.86 14.96 -25.48
N ILE A 215 11.07 15.04 -26.04
CA ILE A 215 12.27 15.33 -25.26
C ILE A 215 12.15 16.70 -24.59
N GLU A 216 11.67 17.72 -25.30
CA GLU A 216 11.51 19.08 -24.77
C GLU A 216 10.53 19.11 -23.60
N LYS A 217 9.41 18.39 -23.71
CA LYS A 217 8.37 18.35 -22.68
C LYS A 217 8.87 17.79 -21.34
N ASP A 218 9.70 16.74 -21.39
CA ASP A 218 10.15 16.03 -20.19
C ASP A 218 11.60 16.41 -19.80
N PHE A 219 12.19 17.37 -20.50
CA PHE A 219 13.61 17.70 -20.37
C PHE A 219 13.99 18.21 -18.98
N ASP A 220 13.16 19.02 -18.35
CA ASP A 220 13.45 19.56 -17.02
C ASP A 220 13.52 18.46 -15.96
N ALA A 221 12.59 17.50 -16.03
CA ALA A 221 12.60 16.33 -15.15
C ALA A 221 13.85 15.47 -15.40
N PHE A 222 14.23 15.27 -16.67
CA PHE A 222 15.44 14.58 -17.03
C PHE A 222 16.69 15.28 -16.47
N VAL A 223 16.80 16.60 -16.63
CA VAL A 223 17.95 17.37 -16.12
C VAL A 223 18.05 17.26 -14.60
N LYS A 224 16.93 17.35 -13.88
CA LYS A 224 16.90 17.13 -12.42
C LYS A 224 17.45 15.76 -12.05
N LEU A 225 16.95 14.70 -12.70
CA LEU A 225 17.39 13.33 -12.46
C LEU A 225 18.86 13.14 -12.83
N PHE A 226 19.29 13.63 -13.98
CA PHE A 226 20.68 13.56 -14.42
C PHE A 226 21.63 14.26 -13.46
N THR A 227 21.25 15.46 -13.01
CA THR A 227 22.03 16.24 -12.04
C THR A 227 22.10 15.52 -10.69
N TRP A 228 21.00 14.91 -10.24
CA TRP A 228 20.99 14.12 -9.04
C TRP A 228 21.93 12.92 -9.13
N ASN A 229 21.86 12.14 -10.19
CA ASN A 229 22.77 11.01 -10.42
C ASN A 229 24.24 11.46 -10.48
N TYR A 230 24.49 12.67 -11.00
CA TYR A 230 25.83 13.23 -11.02
C TYR A 230 26.32 13.59 -9.61
N LEU A 231 25.47 14.20 -8.79
CA LEU A 231 25.77 14.50 -7.38
C LEU A 231 25.95 13.23 -6.54
N GLN A 232 25.13 12.22 -6.75
CA GLN A 232 25.33 10.94 -6.08
C GLN A 232 26.72 10.36 -6.35
N LYS A 233 27.14 10.33 -7.62
CA LYS A 233 28.48 9.85 -8.00
C LYS A 233 29.59 10.68 -7.37
N TYR A 234 29.37 11.99 -7.22
CA TYR A 234 30.31 12.87 -6.52
C TYR A 234 30.48 12.46 -5.06
N PHE A 235 29.37 12.29 -4.29
CA PHE A 235 29.41 11.88 -2.88
C PHE A 235 30.00 10.48 -2.71
N ILE A 236 29.56 9.52 -3.55
CA ILE A 236 30.08 8.15 -3.52
C ILE A 236 31.61 8.15 -3.65
N LYS A 237 32.15 8.94 -4.56
CA LYS A 237 33.61 9.02 -4.79
C LYS A 237 34.31 9.80 -3.68
N GLN A 238 33.78 10.94 -3.26
CA GLN A 238 34.40 11.83 -2.29
C GLN A 238 34.48 11.16 -0.89
N ASP A 239 33.42 10.47 -0.50
CA ASP A 239 33.27 9.91 0.83
C ASP A 239 33.51 8.39 0.86
N ASN A 240 33.99 7.83 -0.26
CA ASN A 240 34.31 6.40 -0.42
C ASN A 240 33.14 5.48 -0.03
N LEU A 241 31.92 5.87 -0.39
CA LEU A 241 30.72 5.07 -0.08
C LEU A 241 30.72 3.79 -0.91
N THR A 242 30.56 2.67 -0.23
CA THR A 242 30.53 1.35 -0.88
C THR A 242 29.29 0.56 -0.46
N VAL A 243 28.75 -0.21 -1.38
CA VAL A 243 27.68 -1.18 -1.10
C VAL A 243 28.32 -2.57 -1.11
N THR A 244 28.15 -3.30 -0.01
CA THR A 244 28.70 -4.65 0.09
C THR A 244 27.77 -5.69 -0.56
N PRO A 245 28.30 -6.86 -0.98
CA PRO A 245 27.46 -7.95 -1.50
C PRO A 245 26.40 -8.43 -0.49
N GLU A 246 26.71 -8.36 0.80
CA GLU A 246 25.80 -8.73 1.88
C GLU A 246 24.61 -7.77 1.96
N GLU A 247 24.85 -6.46 1.86
CA GLU A 247 23.81 -5.44 1.80
C GLU A 247 22.93 -5.62 0.56
N ALA A 248 23.53 -5.87 -0.60
CA ALA A 248 22.78 -6.12 -1.83
C ALA A 248 21.91 -7.40 -1.72
N THR A 249 22.46 -8.45 -1.10
CA THR A 249 21.73 -9.70 -0.86
C THR A 249 20.56 -9.50 0.11
N ALA A 250 20.77 -8.74 1.18
CA ALA A 250 19.72 -8.43 2.16
C ALA A 250 18.56 -7.64 1.51
N GLU A 251 18.87 -6.64 0.69
CA GLU A 251 17.86 -5.86 -0.03
C GLU A 251 17.12 -6.71 -1.07
N ALA A 252 17.83 -7.58 -1.81
CA ALA A 252 17.22 -8.51 -2.74
C ALA A 252 16.27 -9.50 -2.05
N LYS A 253 16.63 -10.00 -0.86
CA LYS A 253 15.75 -10.85 -0.05
C LYS A 253 14.51 -10.09 0.43
N ALA A 254 14.66 -8.84 0.85
CA ALA A 254 13.52 -8.01 1.26
C ALA A 254 12.55 -7.77 0.09
N LEU A 255 13.07 -7.53 -1.11
CA LEU A 255 12.26 -7.42 -2.33
C LEU A 255 11.57 -8.74 -2.67
N ALA A 256 12.27 -9.86 -2.59
CA ALA A 256 11.71 -11.20 -2.80
C ALA A 256 10.57 -11.48 -1.81
N GLN A 257 10.79 -11.21 -0.53
CA GLN A 257 9.78 -11.39 0.51
C GLN A 257 8.51 -10.56 0.25
N ALA A 258 8.67 -9.29 -0.18
CA ALA A 258 7.54 -8.43 -0.53
C ALA A 258 6.75 -8.98 -1.73
N GLN A 259 7.44 -9.52 -2.75
CA GLN A 259 6.79 -10.16 -3.89
C GLN A 259 6.05 -11.44 -3.49
N PHE A 260 6.66 -12.32 -2.71
CA PHE A 260 5.99 -13.53 -2.22
C PHE A 260 4.76 -13.22 -1.35
N ALA A 261 4.81 -12.17 -0.54
CA ALA A 261 3.66 -11.73 0.25
C ALA A 261 2.47 -11.32 -0.63
N GLN A 262 2.72 -10.67 -1.78
CA GLN A 262 1.67 -10.32 -2.75
C GLN A 262 1.01 -11.57 -3.39
N TYR A 263 1.76 -12.68 -3.51
CA TYR A 263 1.26 -13.96 -4.01
C TYR A 263 0.72 -14.89 -2.91
N GLY A 264 0.46 -14.37 -1.72
CA GLY A 264 -0.16 -15.12 -0.62
C GLY A 264 0.83 -15.91 0.24
N LEU A 265 2.14 -15.66 0.12
CA LEU A 265 3.20 -16.25 0.96
C LEU A 265 3.86 -15.15 1.81
N PRO A 266 3.19 -14.68 2.89
CA PRO A 266 3.70 -13.58 3.72
C PRO A 266 4.99 -13.93 4.46
N THR A 267 5.30 -15.22 4.59
CA THR A 267 6.55 -15.71 5.19
C THR A 267 7.09 -16.83 4.31
N ALA A 268 8.06 -16.50 3.45
CA ALA A 268 8.73 -17.50 2.61
C ALA A 268 9.93 -18.13 3.36
N PRO A 269 10.24 -19.41 3.12
CA PRO A 269 11.44 -20.06 3.66
C PRO A 269 12.71 -19.33 3.24
N GLU A 270 13.72 -19.32 4.14
CA GLU A 270 14.97 -18.59 3.95
C GLU A 270 15.76 -19.07 2.70
N ASP A 271 15.77 -20.36 2.43
CA ASP A 271 16.39 -20.94 1.25
C ASP A 271 15.70 -20.49 -0.06
N MET A 272 14.37 -20.37 -0.05
CA MET A 272 13.60 -19.83 -1.17
C MET A 272 13.94 -18.36 -1.40
N LEU A 273 13.98 -17.55 -0.33
CA LEU A 273 14.35 -16.14 -0.39
C LEU A 273 15.78 -15.96 -0.91
N ALA A 274 16.72 -16.75 -0.41
CA ALA A 274 18.13 -16.69 -0.86
C ALA A 274 18.28 -17.03 -2.34
N ASN A 275 17.60 -18.08 -2.81
CA ASN A 275 17.64 -18.50 -4.22
C ASN A 275 17.00 -17.45 -5.15
N TYR A 276 15.90 -16.84 -4.72
CA TYR A 276 15.25 -15.81 -5.52
C TYR A 276 16.02 -14.50 -5.52
N ALA A 277 16.58 -14.10 -4.37
CA ALA A 277 17.47 -12.94 -4.25
C ALA A 277 18.68 -13.05 -5.17
N LYS A 278 19.28 -14.25 -5.27
CA LYS A 278 20.38 -14.51 -6.19
C LYS A 278 19.96 -14.26 -7.65
N LYS A 279 18.80 -14.76 -8.07
CA LYS A 279 18.27 -14.52 -9.42
C LYS A 279 18.03 -13.03 -9.70
N ILE A 280 17.49 -12.29 -8.73
CA ILE A 280 17.30 -10.84 -8.84
C ILE A 280 18.64 -10.13 -9.05
N LEU A 281 19.68 -10.51 -8.31
CA LEU A 281 21.00 -9.88 -8.44
C LEU A 281 21.77 -10.29 -9.71
N GLU A 282 21.50 -11.49 -10.23
CA GLU A 282 22.06 -11.97 -11.51
C GLU A 282 21.39 -11.31 -12.72
N ASP A 283 20.13 -10.87 -12.58
CA ASP A 283 19.46 -10.07 -13.59
C ASP A 283 20.06 -8.65 -13.62
N ARG A 284 20.58 -8.29 -14.79
CA ARG A 284 21.33 -7.03 -14.95
C ARG A 284 20.53 -5.79 -14.57
N GLU A 285 19.25 -5.75 -14.97
CA GLU A 285 18.41 -4.57 -14.74
C GLU A 285 17.96 -4.49 -13.27
N GLN A 286 17.51 -5.61 -12.70
CA GLN A 286 17.06 -5.65 -11.32
C GLN A 286 18.21 -5.48 -10.34
N GLY A 287 19.34 -6.14 -10.58
CA GLY A 287 20.55 -5.99 -9.78
C GLY A 287 21.04 -4.54 -9.77
N GLN A 288 21.08 -3.89 -10.95
CA GLN A 288 21.46 -2.48 -11.02
C GLN A 288 20.54 -1.58 -10.19
N LYS A 289 19.22 -1.79 -10.25
CA LYS A 289 18.23 -1.03 -9.45
C LYS A 289 18.46 -1.19 -7.94
N ILE A 290 18.84 -2.40 -7.49
CA ILE A 290 19.17 -2.64 -6.07
C ILE A 290 20.40 -1.83 -5.66
N TYR A 291 21.48 -1.90 -6.43
CA TYR A 291 22.68 -1.12 -6.12
C TYR A 291 22.44 0.38 -6.17
N GLU A 292 21.69 0.88 -7.16
CA GLU A 292 21.31 2.29 -7.25
C GLU A 292 20.54 2.75 -6.02
N LYS A 293 19.55 1.97 -5.57
CA LYS A 293 18.79 2.25 -4.35
C LYS A 293 19.69 2.29 -3.12
N LEU A 294 20.56 1.31 -2.95
CA LEU A 294 21.45 1.23 -1.80
C LEU A 294 22.47 2.38 -1.78
N TYR A 295 23.02 2.75 -2.94
CA TYR A 295 23.89 3.92 -3.03
C TYR A 295 23.15 5.21 -2.72
N GLU A 296 21.91 5.37 -3.19
CA GLU A 296 21.07 6.53 -2.81
C GLU A 296 20.86 6.60 -1.31
N MET A 297 20.52 5.47 -0.67
CA MET A 297 20.36 5.41 0.80
C MET A 297 21.65 5.80 1.52
N LYS A 298 22.81 5.32 1.07
CA LYS A 298 24.11 5.67 1.67
C LYS A 298 24.45 7.15 1.49
N VAL A 299 24.17 7.73 0.34
CA VAL A 299 24.36 9.18 0.09
C VAL A 299 23.45 9.99 1.00
N VAL A 300 22.17 9.60 1.13
CA VAL A 300 21.23 10.26 2.04
C VAL A 300 21.71 10.22 3.48
N GLU A 301 22.19 9.07 3.95
CA GLU A 301 22.69 8.87 5.30
C GLU A 301 23.97 9.68 5.57
N ASP A 302 24.89 9.66 4.61
CA ASP A 302 26.13 10.44 4.67
C ASP A 302 25.84 11.95 4.74
N VAL A 303 24.98 12.45 3.87
CA VAL A 303 24.58 13.88 3.88
C VAL A 303 23.86 14.24 5.18
N LYS A 304 22.96 13.37 5.69
CA LYS A 304 22.31 13.55 6.99
C LYS A 304 23.31 13.78 8.11
N SER A 305 24.43 13.07 8.07
CA SER A 305 25.47 13.18 9.11
C SER A 305 26.23 14.51 9.06
N LYS A 306 26.21 15.20 7.93
CA LYS A 306 26.95 16.46 7.67
C LYS A 306 26.13 17.73 7.83
N ILE A 307 24.80 17.61 7.91
CA ILE A 307 23.87 18.72 8.04
C ILE A 307 23.10 18.65 9.35
N LYS A 308 22.42 19.75 9.71
CA LYS A 308 21.52 19.76 10.86
C LYS A 308 20.13 19.28 10.47
N VAL A 309 19.76 18.06 10.88
CA VAL A 309 18.41 17.52 10.72
C VAL A 309 17.61 17.73 12.01
N THR A 310 16.43 18.35 11.90
CA THR A 310 15.51 18.54 13.02
C THR A 310 14.27 17.69 12.80
N GLU A 311 13.96 16.78 13.71
CA GLU A 311 12.71 16.01 13.64
C GLU A 311 11.52 16.88 14.06
N LYS A 312 10.46 16.85 13.27
CA LYS A 312 9.17 17.46 13.56
C LYS A 312 8.07 16.41 13.45
N ALA A 313 7.34 16.21 14.52
CA ALA A 313 6.17 15.35 14.49
C ALA A 313 5.00 16.08 13.84
N VAL A 314 4.38 15.49 12.83
CA VAL A 314 3.30 16.04 12.02
C VAL A 314 2.10 15.09 11.96
N SER A 315 0.90 15.62 11.71
CA SER A 315 -0.27 14.79 11.39
C SER A 315 -0.17 14.23 9.95
N ALA A 316 -0.97 13.22 9.65
CA ALA A 316 -1.06 12.70 8.28
C ALA A 316 -1.52 13.76 7.27
N GLU A 317 -2.41 14.67 7.68
CA GLU A 317 -2.89 15.78 6.84
C GLU A 317 -1.79 16.80 6.55
N GLU A 318 -1.02 17.20 7.57
CA GLU A 318 0.14 18.08 7.40
C GLU A 318 1.19 17.43 6.52
N PHE A 319 1.46 16.14 6.71
CA PHE A 319 2.38 15.38 5.88
C PHE A 319 1.95 15.35 4.41
N ALA A 320 0.67 15.07 4.13
CA ALA A 320 0.13 15.06 2.78
C ALA A 320 0.23 16.43 2.08
N LYS A 321 0.15 17.54 2.81
CA LYS A 321 0.39 18.89 2.26
C LYS A 321 1.86 19.06 1.88
N LEU A 322 2.78 18.71 2.77
CA LEU A 322 4.23 18.78 2.52
C LEU A 322 4.65 17.93 1.31
N ALA A 323 4.06 16.76 1.13
CA ALA A 323 4.34 15.87 0.00
C ALA A 323 3.84 16.42 -1.35
N LYS A 324 2.85 17.32 -1.36
CA LYS A 324 2.35 17.96 -2.59
C LYS A 324 3.17 19.17 -3.02
N GLU A 325 4.02 19.70 -2.15
CA GLU A 325 4.85 20.89 -2.42
C GLU A 325 6.18 20.55 -3.11
N ILE A 326 6.50 19.28 -3.28
CA ILE A 326 7.71 18.75 -3.92
C ILE A 326 7.40 18.19 -5.31
#